data_3afbc9585118c6c8207c721803d3ff03
#
_entry.id   3afbc9585118c6c8207c721803d3ff03
#
_cell.length_a   1.000
_cell.length_b   1.000
_cell.length_c   1.000
_cell.angle_alpha   90.00
_cell.angle_beta   90.00
_cell.angle_gamma   90.00
#
_symmetry.space_group_name_H-M   'P 1'
#
loop_
_entity.id
_entity.type
_entity.pdbx_description
1 polymer ?
#
loop_
_entity_poly.entity_id
_entity_poly.type
_entity_poly.pdbx_seq_one_letter_code
_entity_poly.pdbx_strand_id
1 'polypeptide(L)' 'MSDLLTIPEVAERLRVPPATLRYWRTRGEGPKGFKVGRRVVYRADVVERWVVEREDAATGIAGYRP' A
#
# COMPACT_ATOMS: atom_id res chain seq x y z
N MET A 1 0.77 4.09 -18.03
CA MET A 1 -0.27 3.18 -17.55
C MET A 1 0.27 2.35 -16.41
N SER A 2 -0.52 2.19 -15.37
CA SER A 2 -0.06 1.55 -14.16
C SER A 2 -0.32 0.04 -14.23
N ASP A 3 0.65 -0.74 -13.77
CA ASP A 3 0.47 -2.18 -13.64
C ASP A 3 -0.46 -2.49 -12.49
N LEU A 4 -1.08 -3.65 -12.56
CA LEU A 4 -1.85 -4.19 -11.45
C LEU A 4 -0.97 -5.16 -10.67
N LEU A 5 -1.02 -5.05 -9.36
CA LEU A 5 -0.21 -5.85 -8.47
C LEU A 5 -1.13 -6.70 -7.59
N THR A 6 -0.70 -7.92 -7.34
CA THR A 6 -1.41 -8.80 -6.42
C THR A 6 -1.01 -8.48 -4.98
N ILE A 7 -1.74 -9.06 -4.02
CA ILE A 7 -1.42 -8.87 -2.61
C ILE A 7 0.03 -9.29 -2.31
N PRO A 8 0.50 -10.47 -2.74
CA PRO A 8 1.90 -10.81 -2.47
C PRO A 8 2.89 -9.83 -3.09
N GLU A 9 2.58 -9.31 -4.27
CA GLU A 9 3.47 -8.36 -4.92
C GLU A 9 3.53 -7.04 -4.17
N VAL A 10 2.39 -6.55 -3.71
CA VAL A 10 2.37 -5.33 -2.92
C VAL A 10 3.06 -5.55 -1.58
N ALA A 11 2.81 -6.70 -0.96
CA ALA A 11 3.45 -7.03 0.32
C ALA A 11 4.96 -7.00 0.18
N GLU A 12 5.48 -7.53 -0.91
CA GLU A 12 6.91 -7.53 -1.14
C GLU A 12 7.44 -6.11 -1.33
N ARG A 13 6.71 -5.30 -2.08
CA ARG A 13 7.12 -3.90 -2.29
C ARG A 13 7.14 -3.11 -1.01
N LEU A 14 6.14 -3.33 -0.15
CA LEU A 14 6.03 -2.60 1.10
C LEU A 14 6.82 -3.25 2.22
N ARG A 15 7.36 -4.43 1.98
CA ARG A 15 8.13 -5.17 2.95
C ARG A 15 7.33 -5.51 4.19
N VAL A 16 6.09 -5.91 3.97
CA VAL A 16 5.20 -6.36 5.04
C VAL A 16 4.66 -7.73 4.68
N PRO A 17 4.23 -8.51 5.67
CA PRO A 17 3.61 -9.81 5.36
C PRO A 17 2.30 -9.60 4.60
N PRO A 18 1.94 -10.53 3.71
CA PRO A 18 0.65 -10.41 3.01
C PRO A 18 -0.54 -10.35 3.96
N ALA A 19 -0.45 -10.99 5.12
CA ALA A 19 -1.53 -10.94 6.10
C ALA A 19 -1.76 -9.52 6.60
N THR A 20 -0.70 -8.72 6.67
CA THR A 20 -0.82 -7.33 7.08
C THR A 20 -1.66 -6.54 6.09
N LEU A 21 -1.44 -6.79 4.79
CA LEU A 21 -2.24 -6.12 3.78
C LEU A 21 -3.71 -6.51 3.85
N ARG A 22 -3.98 -7.77 4.09
CA ARG A 22 -5.35 -8.23 4.23
C ARG A 22 -6.02 -7.59 5.45
N TYR A 23 -5.28 -7.49 6.52
CA TYR A 23 -5.77 -6.86 7.74
C TYR A 23 -6.06 -5.37 7.51
N TRP A 24 -5.12 -4.68 6.87
CA TRP A 24 -5.33 -3.27 6.54
C TRP A 24 -6.56 -3.07 5.67
N ARG A 25 -6.74 -3.95 4.70
CA ARG A 25 -7.87 -3.84 3.79
C ARG A 25 -9.18 -3.96 4.54
N THR A 26 -9.23 -4.85 5.52
CA THR A 26 -10.41 -5.03 6.35
C THR A 26 -10.72 -3.76 7.15
N ARG A 27 -9.68 -3.05 7.55
CA ARG A 27 -9.84 -1.86 8.35
C ARG A 27 -9.92 -0.57 7.52
N GLY A 28 -9.82 -0.67 6.22
CA GLY A 28 -9.79 0.52 5.39
C GLY A 28 -8.47 1.26 5.44
N GLU A 29 -7.40 0.58 5.81
CA GLU A 29 -6.06 1.17 5.90
C GLU A 29 -5.21 0.70 4.74
N GLY A 30 -4.04 1.32 4.59
CA GLY A 30 -3.11 0.96 3.54
C GLY A 30 -3.51 1.49 2.18
N PRO A 31 -2.78 1.10 1.14
CA PRO A 31 -3.15 1.52 -0.20
C PRO A 31 -4.46 0.88 -0.61
N LYS A 32 -5.18 1.55 -1.49
CA LYS A 32 -6.50 1.07 -1.90
C LYS A 32 -6.36 0.05 -3.00
N GLY A 33 -6.95 -1.13 -2.77
CA GLY A 33 -7.05 -2.15 -3.78
C GLY A 33 -8.49 -2.34 -4.19
N PHE A 34 -8.70 -3.17 -5.20
CA PHE A 34 -10.04 -3.47 -5.66
C PHE A 34 -10.05 -4.90 -6.21
N LYS A 35 -11.24 -5.42 -6.41
CA LYS A 35 -11.38 -6.78 -6.90
C LYS A 35 -11.56 -6.80 -8.40
N VAL A 36 -10.84 -7.71 -9.04
CA VAL A 36 -11.09 -8.09 -10.42
C VAL A 36 -11.42 -9.57 -10.38
N GLY A 37 -12.68 -9.89 -10.61
CA GLY A 37 -13.14 -11.24 -10.39
C GLY A 37 -13.01 -11.59 -8.92
N ARG A 38 -12.22 -12.62 -8.64
CA ARG A 38 -11.97 -13.06 -7.27
C ARG A 38 -10.67 -12.52 -6.69
N ARG A 39 -9.89 -11.83 -7.51
CA ARG A 39 -8.58 -11.37 -7.08
C ARG A 39 -8.63 -9.95 -6.60
N VAL A 40 -7.94 -9.71 -5.51
CA VAL A 40 -7.69 -8.34 -5.07
C VAL A 40 -6.43 -7.87 -5.74
N VAL A 41 -6.50 -6.71 -6.38
CA VAL A 41 -5.35 -6.14 -7.07
C VAL A 41 -5.22 -4.67 -6.67
N TYR A 42 -4.04 -4.12 -6.90
CA TYR A 42 -3.70 -2.75 -6.57
C TYR A 42 -3.05 -2.13 -7.79
N ARG A 43 -3.37 -0.88 -8.06
CA ARG A 43 -2.62 -0.16 -9.08
C ARG A 43 -1.26 0.22 -8.54
N ALA A 44 -0.22 0.01 -9.33
CA ALA A 44 1.14 0.29 -8.88
C ALA A 44 1.31 1.76 -8.52
N ASP A 45 0.72 2.67 -9.29
CA ASP A 45 0.86 4.09 -9.00
C ASP A 45 0.13 4.49 -7.71
N VAL A 46 -0.95 3.81 -7.39
CA VAL A 46 -1.66 4.06 -6.14
C VAL A 46 -0.80 3.60 -4.96
N VAL A 47 -0.16 2.44 -5.09
CA VAL A 47 0.74 1.94 -4.05
C VAL A 47 1.90 2.91 -3.85
N GLU A 48 2.49 3.38 -4.95
CA GLU A 48 3.60 4.34 -4.89
C GLU A 48 3.18 5.62 -4.19
N ARG A 49 2.03 6.16 -4.55
CA ARG A 49 1.53 7.38 -3.94
C ARG A 49 1.30 7.19 -2.45
N TRP A 50 0.75 6.05 -2.09
CA TRP A 50 0.51 5.77 -0.68
C TRP A 50 1.83 5.74 0.10
N VAL A 51 2.87 5.14 -0.47
CA VAL A 51 4.18 5.10 0.17
C VAL A 51 4.72 6.51 0.36
N VAL A 52 4.61 7.34 -0.68
CA VAL A 52 5.10 8.71 -0.59
C VAL A 52 4.34 9.49 0.50
N GLU A 53 3.04 9.30 0.57
CA GLU A 53 2.25 9.98 1.58
C GLU A 53 2.61 9.51 2.97
N ARG A 54 2.88 8.22 3.14
CA ARG A 54 3.31 7.71 4.44
C ARG A 54 4.68 8.26 4.82
N GLU A 55 5.56 8.34 3.85
CA GLU A 55 6.88 8.89 4.10
C GLU A 55 6.79 10.34 4.53
N ASP A 56 5.97 11.12 3.84
CA ASP A 56 5.77 12.53 4.19
C ASP A 56 5.19 12.67 5.59
N ALA A 57 4.22 11.83 5.93
CA ALA A 57 3.61 11.88 7.24
C ALA A 57 4.61 11.54 8.34
N ALA A 58 5.56 10.64 8.03
CA ALA A 58 6.54 10.21 9.02
C ALA A 58 7.73 11.15 9.13
N THR A 59 8.13 11.78 8.03
CA THR A 59 9.41 12.50 7.99
C THR A 59 9.28 13.96 7.57
N GLY A 60 8.20 14.31 6.91
CA GLY A 60 8.06 15.64 6.34
C GLY A 60 7.57 16.70 7.31
N ILE A 61 7.24 16.29 8.52
CA ILE A 61 6.66 17.20 9.49
C ILE A 61 7.78 17.89 10.26
N ALA A 62 7.64 19.18 10.45
CA ALA A 62 8.58 19.90 11.28
C ALA A 62 8.63 19.24 12.66
N GLY A 63 9.82 18.97 13.11
CA GLY A 63 10.00 18.30 14.39
C GLY A 63 10.24 16.81 14.26
N TYR A 64 10.25 16.29 13.08
CA TYR A 64 10.59 14.89 12.89
C TYR A 64 11.97 14.58 13.49
N ARG A 65 12.09 13.42 14.11
CA ARG A 65 13.37 12.93 14.64
C ARG A 65 13.65 11.57 14.08
N PRO A 66 14.89 11.36 13.67
CA PRO A 66 15.27 10.01 13.25
C PRO A 66 15.18 9.02 14.38
#